data_03580166abb556bfacf58073ee84f1ab
#
_entry.id   03580166abb556bfacf58073ee84f1ab
#
_cell.length_a   1.000
_cell.length_b   1.000
_cell.length_c   1.000
_cell.angle_alpha   90.00
_cell.angle_beta   90.00
_cell.angle_gamma   90.00
#
_symmetry.space_group_name_H-M   'P 1'
#
loop_
_entity.id
_entity.type
_entity.pdbx_description
1 polymer ?
#
loop_
_entity_poly.entity_id
_entity_poly.type
_entity_poly.pdbx_seq_one_letter_code
_entity_poly.pdbx_strand_id
1 'polypeptide(L)'
;MKIHLLIPLVLLLSCNYGNEEKKLTQLEEEIKMLINETEGDFALAFRSLDGDENELFLNEKESFHAASTMKTPVMIALLEQEAAGKFSLQDSVMIRNSFKSILDGSLYKMDLGVDSQEALYQRIGEKASLYELMYEMIVRSSNLATNILIEKVGAANVTQLMRELGAEDIQILRGVEDLKAYDAGLSNTTTALDMMLVMEAIARRKVVGSQNMMQILSDQHFNDLIPKYLPKEVKIAHKT
;
A
#
# COMPACT_ATOMS: atom_id res chain seq x y z
N MET A 1 52.74 -32.57 -15.51
CA MET A 1 51.36 -32.43 -16.01
C MET A 1 50.44 -32.61 -14.81
N LYS A 2 50.00 -31.46 -14.21
CA LYS A 2 49.14 -31.47 -13.02
C LYS A 2 47.76 -31.00 -13.46
N ILE A 3 46.81 -31.92 -13.49
CA ILE A 3 45.39 -31.64 -13.66
C ILE A 3 44.83 -31.41 -12.25
N HIS A 4 44.50 -30.19 -11.89
CA HIS A 4 43.86 -29.85 -10.64
C HIS A 4 42.33 -29.72 -10.81
N LEU A 5 41.71 -30.61 -10.20
CA LEU A 5 40.39 -30.72 -9.61
C LEU A 5 39.69 -29.38 -9.35
N LEU A 6 38.66 -29.05 -10.15
CA LEU A 6 37.80 -27.87 -10.04
C LEU A 6 36.31 -28.28 -10.04
N ILE A 7 35.93 -29.35 -9.31
CA ILE A 7 34.56 -29.92 -9.38
C ILE A 7 33.75 -29.92 -8.06
N PRO A 8 34.18 -29.44 -6.87
CA PRO A 8 33.26 -29.49 -5.73
C PRO A 8 32.44 -28.21 -5.47
N LEU A 9 32.74 -27.08 -6.15
CA LEU A 9 32.07 -25.82 -5.79
C LEU A 9 30.66 -25.65 -6.43
N VAL A 10 30.42 -26.24 -7.58
CA VAL A 10 29.16 -26.18 -8.30
C VAL A 10 28.05 -27.03 -7.64
N LEU A 11 28.45 -28.15 -7.00
CA LEU A 11 27.48 -29.04 -6.33
C LEU A 11 26.95 -28.53 -5.01
N LEU A 12 27.66 -27.66 -4.31
CA LEU A 12 27.18 -27.05 -3.05
C LEU A 12 26.17 -25.92 -3.28
N LEU A 13 26.28 -25.16 -4.36
CA LEU A 13 25.32 -24.13 -4.76
C LEU A 13 23.99 -24.75 -5.22
N SER A 14 24.01 -25.88 -5.91
CA SER A 14 22.79 -26.56 -6.36
C SER A 14 22.01 -27.22 -5.22
N CYS A 15 22.68 -27.67 -4.14
CA CYS A 15 21.99 -28.23 -2.96
C CYS A 15 21.25 -27.19 -2.12
N ASN A 16 21.72 -25.94 -2.04
CA ASN A 16 21.02 -24.87 -1.33
C ASN A 16 19.79 -24.41 -2.13
N TYR A 17 19.92 -24.24 -3.42
CA TYR A 17 18.82 -23.80 -4.30
C TYR A 17 17.64 -24.77 -4.26
N GLY A 18 17.90 -26.08 -4.39
CA GLY A 18 16.84 -27.08 -4.35
C GLY A 18 16.16 -27.26 -2.97
N ASN A 19 16.77 -26.75 -1.88
CA ASN A 19 16.18 -26.80 -0.55
C ASN A 19 15.27 -25.57 -0.30
N GLU A 20 15.59 -24.43 -0.87
CA GLU A 20 14.76 -23.22 -0.77
C GLU A 20 13.52 -23.30 -1.65
N GLU A 21 13.65 -23.79 -2.88
CA GLU A 21 12.50 -24.04 -3.77
C GLU A 21 11.50 -25.04 -3.16
N LYS A 22 11.97 -26.10 -2.51
CA LYS A 22 11.10 -27.05 -1.77
C LYS A 22 10.37 -26.39 -0.62
N LYS A 23 11.03 -25.49 0.11
CA LYS A 23 10.39 -24.77 1.23
C LYS A 23 9.29 -23.83 0.74
N LEU A 24 9.55 -23.13 -0.38
CA LEU A 24 8.57 -22.22 -0.97
C LEU A 24 7.36 -23.00 -1.48
N THR A 25 7.56 -24.13 -2.17
CA THR A 25 6.46 -25.00 -2.62
C THR A 25 5.63 -25.52 -1.45
N GLN A 26 6.29 -25.96 -0.38
CA GLN A 26 5.59 -26.42 0.83
C GLN A 26 4.79 -25.29 1.47
N LEU A 27 5.35 -24.08 1.59
CA LEU A 27 4.66 -22.90 2.10
C LEU A 27 3.43 -22.55 1.26
N GLU A 28 3.55 -22.63 -0.06
CA GLU A 28 2.45 -22.39 -0.98
C GLU A 28 1.29 -23.37 -0.74
N GLU A 29 1.59 -24.65 -0.56
CA GLU A 29 0.56 -25.66 -0.28
C GLU A 29 -0.09 -25.45 1.09
N GLU A 30 0.68 -25.09 2.11
CA GLU A 30 0.14 -24.78 3.45
C GLU A 30 -0.78 -23.54 3.41
N ILE A 31 -0.42 -22.51 2.66
CA ILE A 31 -1.27 -21.33 2.45
C ILE A 31 -2.56 -21.71 1.72
N LYS A 32 -2.47 -22.50 0.64
CA LYS A 32 -3.67 -22.98 -0.10
C LYS A 32 -4.62 -23.78 0.78
N MET A 33 -4.07 -24.65 1.65
CA MET A 33 -4.90 -25.40 2.61
C MET A 33 -5.63 -24.44 3.57
N LEU A 34 -4.92 -23.47 4.15
CA LEU A 34 -5.50 -22.49 5.06
C LEU A 34 -6.60 -21.64 4.38
N ILE A 35 -6.37 -21.20 3.16
CA ILE A 35 -7.35 -20.46 2.36
C ILE A 35 -8.60 -21.31 2.11
N ASN A 36 -8.45 -22.57 1.75
CA ASN A 36 -9.58 -23.48 1.51
C ASN A 36 -10.42 -23.79 2.75
N GLU A 37 -9.84 -23.65 3.94
CA GLU A 37 -10.53 -23.85 5.22
C GLU A 37 -11.17 -22.55 5.76
N THR A 38 -10.92 -21.42 5.10
CA THR A 38 -11.37 -20.09 5.55
C THR A 38 -12.36 -19.51 4.56
N GLU A 39 -13.52 -19.05 5.04
CA GLU A 39 -14.52 -18.38 4.20
C GLU A 39 -14.02 -16.99 3.79
N GLY A 40 -14.06 -16.67 2.49
CA GLY A 40 -13.68 -15.39 1.93
C GLY A 40 -12.96 -15.51 0.59
N ASP A 41 -12.68 -14.37 -0.04
CA ASP A 41 -11.89 -14.26 -1.26
C ASP A 41 -10.48 -13.83 -0.88
N PHE A 42 -9.47 -14.55 -1.39
CA PHE A 42 -8.06 -14.34 -1.02
C PHE A 42 -7.18 -14.18 -2.24
N ALA A 43 -6.27 -13.23 -2.16
CA ALA A 43 -5.17 -13.09 -3.11
C ALA A 43 -3.86 -12.83 -2.34
N LEU A 44 -2.77 -13.33 -2.88
CA LEU A 44 -1.43 -13.15 -2.34
C LEU A 44 -0.44 -12.84 -3.46
N ALA A 45 0.40 -11.85 -3.24
CA ALA A 45 1.59 -11.59 -4.01
C ALA A 45 2.75 -11.36 -3.04
N PHE A 46 3.77 -12.18 -3.16
CA PHE A 46 4.99 -12.11 -2.37
C PHE A 46 6.20 -12.12 -3.29
N ARG A 47 7.20 -11.31 -2.98
CA ARG A 47 8.52 -11.29 -3.62
C ARG A 47 9.59 -11.00 -2.58
N SER A 48 10.64 -11.82 -2.51
CA SER A 48 11.83 -11.51 -1.73
C SER A 48 12.65 -10.40 -2.41
N LEU A 49 13.35 -9.58 -1.62
CA LEU A 49 14.16 -8.47 -2.13
C LEU A 49 15.66 -8.65 -1.90
N ASP A 50 16.10 -9.78 -1.38
CA ASP A 50 17.42 -10.08 -0.85
C ASP A 50 18.28 -11.02 -1.72
N GLY A 51 18.09 -10.98 -3.04
CA GLY A 51 19.00 -11.60 -4.00
C GLY A 51 18.51 -12.88 -4.66
N ASP A 52 17.85 -13.79 -3.97
CA ASP A 52 17.12 -14.89 -4.58
C ASP A 52 15.67 -14.41 -4.77
N GLU A 53 15.29 -14.13 -6.01
CA GLU A 53 13.94 -13.62 -6.33
C GLU A 53 12.90 -14.73 -6.14
N ASN A 54 12.66 -15.11 -4.88
CA ASN A 54 11.59 -16.01 -4.53
C ASN A 54 10.25 -15.28 -4.65
N GLU A 55 9.34 -15.84 -5.42
CA GLU A 55 8.01 -15.29 -5.65
C GLU A 55 6.95 -16.33 -5.29
N LEU A 56 5.83 -15.84 -4.76
CA LEU A 56 4.64 -16.65 -4.52
C LEU A 56 3.40 -15.84 -4.90
N PHE A 57 2.60 -16.39 -5.80
CA PHE A 57 1.41 -15.74 -6.34
C PHE A 57 0.21 -16.68 -6.25
N LEU A 58 -0.88 -16.16 -5.64
CA LEU A 58 -2.18 -16.82 -5.59
C LEU A 58 -3.25 -15.78 -5.90
N ASN A 59 -4.02 -15.98 -6.96
CA ASN A 59 -5.06 -15.05 -7.40
C ASN A 59 -4.57 -13.59 -7.49
N GLU A 60 -3.29 -13.39 -7.75
CA GLU A 60 -2.57 -12.12 -7.57
C GLU A 60 -3.11 -10.98 -8.47
N LYS A 61 -3.82 -11.33 -9.54
CA LYS A 61 -4.47 -10.39 -10.48
C LYS A 61 -5.96 -10.22 -10.24
N GLU A 62 -6.52 -10.90 -9.26
CA GLU A 62 -7.91 -10.73 -8.89
C GLU A 62 -8.14 -9.33 -8.33
N SER A 63 -9.22 -8.68 -8.78
CA SER A 63 -9.52 -7.31 -8.41
C SER A 63 -10.33 -7.25 -7.12
N PHE A 64 -9.85 -6.49 -6.16
CA PHE A 64 -10.48 -6.24 -4.86
C PHE A 64 -10.80 -4.77 -4.68
N HIS A 65 -11.78 -4.47 -3.83
CA HIS A 65 -11.95 -3.14 -3.28
C HIS A 65 -10.69 -2.75 -2.51
N ALA A 66 -10.04 -1.64 -2.90
CA ALA A 66 -8.73 -1.26 -2.35
C ALA A 66 -8.75 -0.89 -0.87
N ALA A 67 -9.92 -0.54 -0.32
CA ALA A 67 -10.06 -0.08 1.06
C ALA A 67 -8.94 0.92 1.43
N SER A 68 -8.34 0.79 2.61
CA SER A 68 -7.28 1.72 3.05
C SER A 68 -5.92 1.50 2.39
N THR A 69 -5.71 0.41 1.64
CA THR A 69 -4.44 0.21 0.91
C THR A 69 -4.24 1.27 -0.16
N MET A 70 -5.31 1.87 -0.70
CA MET A 70 -5.27 3.01 -1.64
C MET A 70 -4.47 4.22 -1.11
N LYS A 71 -4.33 4.36 0.20
CA LYS A 71 -3.64 5.49 0.84
C LYS A 71 -2.14 5.49 0.57
N THR A 72 -1.54 4.33 0.35
CA THR A 72 -0.11 4.23 -0.04
C THR A 72 0.16 4.86 -1.42
N PRO A 73 -0.58 4.56 -2.50
CA PRO A 73 -0.53 5.32 -3.75
C PRO A 73 -0.70 6.84 -3.59
N VAL A 74 -1.63 7.28 -2.73
CA VAL A 74 -1.84 8.72 -2.48
C VAL A 74 -0.62 9.35 -1.82
N MET A 75 0.04 8.66 -0.88
CA MET A 75 1.29 9.11 -0.26
C MET A 75 2.42 9.25 -1.29
N ILE A 76 2.58 8.30 -2.20
CA ILE A 76 3.56 8.40 -3.28
C ILE A 76 3.29 9.65 -4.14
N ALA A 77 2.03 9.86 -4.54
CA ALA A 77 1.65 11.00 -5.37
C ALA A 77 1.88 12.36 -4.69
N LEU A 78 1.72 12.45 -3.36
CA LEU A 78 2.05 13.66 -2.60
C LEU A 78 3.55 13.99 -2.69
N LEU A 79 4.42 13.02 -2.47
CA LEU A 79 5.87 13.20 -2.49
C LEU A 79 6.39 13.48 -3.91
N GLU A 80 5.86 12.82 -4.92
CA GLU A 80 6.22 13.06 -6.32
C GLU A 80 5.79 14.46 -6.78
N GLN A 81 4.59 14.92 -6.38
CA GLN A 81 4.12 16.26 -6.74
C GLN A 81 4.85 17.36 -5.95
N GLU A 82 5.26 17.12 -4.70
CA GLU A 82 6.17 18.01 -3.98
C GLU A 82 7.50 18.14 -4.69
N ALA A 83 8.13 17.02 -5.07
CA ALA A 83 9.40 17.02 -5.80
C ALA A 83 9.30 17.72 -7.17
N ALA A 84 8.13 17.63 -7.81
CA ALA A 84 7.83 18.39 -9.03
C ALA A 84 7.54 19.89 -8.77
N GLY A 85 7.61 20.37 -7.53
CA GLY A 85 7.43 21.78 -7.18
C GLY A 85 5.97 22.27 -7.24
N LYS A 86 4.97 21.37 -7.27
CA LYS A 86 3.56 21.78 -7.33
C LYS A 86 3.06 22.38 -6.00
N PHE A 87 3.63 22.00 -4.89
CA PHE A 87 3.39 22.49 -3.53
C PHE A 87 4.51 22.01 -2.60
N SER A 88 4.52 22.49 -1.36
CA SER A 88 5.35 21.92 -0.29
C SER A 88 4.49 21.09 0.66
N LEU A 89 5.01 20.00 1.19
CA LEU A 89 4.35 19.26 2.27
C LEU A 89 4.22 20.08 3.57
N GLN A 90 4.95 21.20 3.70
CA GLN A 90 4.79 22.17 4.79
C GLN A 90 3.66 23.17 4.54
N ASP A 91 3.09 23.22 3.33
CA ASP A 91 1.92 24.06 3.06
C ASP A 91 0.74 23.62 3.91
N SER A 92 0.04 24.61 4.47
CA SER A 92 -1.12 24.36 5.32
C SER A 92 -2.42 24.40 4.50
N VAL A 93 -3.29 23.44 4.78
CA VAL A 93 -4.65 23.39 4.24
C VAL A 93 -5.67 23.39 5.36
N MET A 94 -6.89 23.84 5.06
CA MET A 94 -8.01 23.83 6.01
C MET A 94 -8.48 22.38 6.23
N ILE A 95 -8.56 21.97 7.48
CA ILE A 95 -9.25 20.74 7.86
C ILE A 95 -10.75 20.97 7.69
N ARG A 96 -11.37 20.24 6.79
CA ARG A 96 -12.80 20.36 6.47
C ARG A 96 -13.44 19.01 6.27
N ASN A 97 -14.71 18.90 6.61
CA ASN A 97 -15.51 17.71 6.39
C ASN A 97 -16.69 18.04 5.46
N SER A 98 -16.36 18.31 4.21
CA SER A 98 -17.33 18.51 3.14
C SER A 98 -16.63 18.23 1.81
N PHE A 99 -17.09 17.23 1.08
CA PHE A 99 -16.48 16.72 -0.15
C PHE A 99 -17.54 16.59 -1.24
N LYS A 100 -17.12 16.53 -2.49
CA LYS A 100 -18.02 16.34 -3.64
C LYS A 100 -17.99 14.90 -4.09
N SER A 101 -19.19 14.31 -4.25
CA SER A 101 -19.31 13.01 -4.92
C SER A 101 -18.82 13.10 -6.35
N ILE A 102 -18.06 12.10 -6.80
CA ILE A 102 -17.61 12.01 -8.19
C ILE A 102 -18.75 11.64 -9.14
N LEU A 103 -19.87 11.10 -8.61
CA LEU A 103 -21.01 10.70 -9.42
C LEU A 103 -21.81 11.91 -9.95
N ASP A 104 -22.13 12.87 -9.08
CA ASP A 104 -23.07 13.95 -9.40
C ASP A 104 -22.66 15.32 -8.85
N GLY A 105 -21.50 15.43 -8.19
CA GLY A 105 -21.00 16.67 -7.57
C GLY A 105 -21.73 17.08 -6.30
N SER A 106 -22.69 16.29 -5.80
CA SER A 106 -23.38 16.58 -4.53
C SER A 106 -22.43 16.50 -3.35
N LEU A 107 -22.69 17.29 -2.31
CA LEU A 107 -21.85 17.30 -1.12
C LEU A 107 -22.15 16.10 -0.21
N TYR A 108 -21.10 15.51 0.33
CA TYR A 108 -21.18 14.52 1.40
C TYR A 108 -20.20 14.87 2.53
N LYS A 109 -20.39 14.26 3.67
CA LYS A 109 -19.53 14.37 4.85
C LYS A 109 -19.09 12.98 5.30
N MET A 110 -17.91 12.93 5.90
CA MET A 110 -17.41 11.74 6.55
C MET A 110 -18.13 11.51 7.86
N ASP A 111 -18.38 10.24 8.21
CA ASP A 111 -18.93 9.86 9.51
C ASP A 111 -17.79 9.59 10.51
N LEU A 112 -17.81 10.31 11.64
CA LEU A 112 -16.85 10.08 12.73
C LEU A 112 -16.88 8.64 13.26
N GLY A 113 -18.05 7.97 13.24
CA GLY A 113 -18.20 6.60 13.71
C GLY A 113 -17.47 5.56 12.88
N VAL A 114 -17.04 5.92 11.67
CA VAL A 114 -16.34 5.03 10.72
C VAL A 114 -14.86 5.37 10.60
N ASP A 115 -14.45 6.60 10.93
CA ASP A 115 -13.03 7.02 10.86
C ASP A 115 -12.27 6.60 12.13
N SER A 116 -11.08 6.09 11.95
CA SER A 116 -10.16 5.67 13.02
C SER A 116 -9.44 6.84 13.72
N GLN A 117 -9.61 8.10 13.25
CA GLN A 117 -8.91 9.29 13.75
C GLN A 117 -9.87 10.38 14.22
N GLU A 118 -10.46 10.19 15.40
CA GLU A 118 -11.42 11.13 16.00
C GLU A 118 -10.84 12.53 16.25
N ALA A 119 -9.57 12.61 16.70
CA ALA A 119 -8.97 13.89 17.08
C ALA A 119 -8.89 14.91 15.92
N LEU A 120 -8.79 14.43 14.68
CA LEU A 120 -8.75 15.32 13.52
C LEU A 120 -10.11 16.04 13.28
N TYR A 121 -11.23 15.40 13.63
CA TYR A 121 -12.55 16.01 13.51
C TYR A 121 -12.78 17.16 14.51
N GLN A 122 -12.13 17.11 15.67
CA GLN A 122 -12.19 18.19 16.65
C GLN A 122 -11.48 19.46 16.18
N ARG A 123 -10.62 19.33 15.16
CA ARG A 123 -9.84 20.41 14.55
C ARG A 123 -10.44 20.94 13.25
N ILE A 124 -11.67 20.57 12.90
CA ILE A 124 -12.34 21.12 11.72
C ILE A 124 -12.44 22.64 11.83
N GLY A 125 -11.97 23.34 10.79
CA GLY A 125 -11.84 24.81 10.76
C GLY A 125 -10.43 25.31 11.09
N GLU A 126 -9.55 24.47 11.60
CA GLU A 126 -8.13 24.77 11.77
C GLU A 126 -7.34 24.43 10.50
N LYS A 127 -6.06 24.79 10.50
CA LYS A 127 -5.11 24.42 9.45
C LYS A 127 -4.18 23.32 9.93
N ALA A 128 -3.86 22.38 9.03
CA ALA A 128 -2.81 21.38 9.21
C ALA A 128 -1.89 21.40 7.99
N SER A 129 -0.62 21.00 8.17
CA SER A 129 0.29 20.82 7.03
C SER A 129 -0.11 19.57 6.22
N LEU A 130 0.22 19.57 4.93
CA LEU A 130 0.03 18.38 4.08
C LEU A 130 0.81 17.19 4.64
N TYR A 131 1.98 17.42 5.24
CA TYR A 131 2.77 16.37 5.89
C TYR A 131 2.04 15.75 7.10
N GLU A 132 1.49 16.60 7.99
CA GLU A 132 0.69 16.11 9.13
C GLU A 132 -0.48 15.25 8.66
N LEU A 133 -1.24 15.73 7.67
CA LEU A 133 -2.38 14.97 7.13
C LEU A 133 -1.93 13.67 6.46
N MET A 134 -0.81 13.67 5.73
CA MET A 134 -0.23 12.47 5.12
C MET A 134 0.17 11.44 6.19
N TYR A 135 0.78 11.88 7.27
CA TYR A 135 1.15 11.03 8.41
C TYR A 135 -0.10 10.40 9.05
N GLU A 136 -1.12 11.20 9.35
CA GLU A 136 -2.39 10.71 9.92
C GLU A 136 -3.14 9.76 8.96
N MET A 137 -3.12 10.03 7.65
CA MET A 137 -3.69 9.15 6.62
C MET A 137 -3.06 7.76 6.63
N ILE A 138 -1.76 7.66 6.80
CA ILE A 138 -1.05 6.36 6.78
C ILE A 138 -1.08 5.70 8.15
N VAL A 139 -0.61 6.39 9.19
CA VAL A 139 -0.35 5.80 10.51
C VAL A 139 -1.64 5.44 11.25
N ARG A 140 -2.63 6.32 11.19
CA ARG A 140 -3.96 6.13 11.81
C ARG A 140 -5.05 5.77 10.81
N SER A 141 -4.69 5.67 9.54
CA SER A 141 -5.66 5.38 8.47
C SER A 141 -6.81 6.39 8.38
N SER A 142 -6.58 7.69 8.74
CA SER A 142 -7.63 8.71 8.75
C SER A 142 -8.30 8.87 7.39
N ASN A 143 -9.61 8.69 7.35
CA ASN A 143 -10.43 8.89 6.17
C ASN A 143 -10.59 10.38 5.86
N LEU A 144 -10.73 11.22 6.89
CA LEU A 144 -10.83 12.68 6.73
C LEU A 144 -9.57 13.25 6.07
N ALA A 145 -8.39 12.87 6.56
CA ALA A 145 -7.11 13.25 5.96
C ALA A 145 -6.99 12.75 4.51
N THR A 146 -7.42 11.52 4.24
CA THR A 146 -7.41 10.93 2.88
C THR A 146 -8.19 11.78 1.90
N ASN A 147 -9.40 12.21 2.25
CA ASN A 147 -10.25 12.98 1.35
C ASN A 147 -9.71 14.39 1.08
N ILE A 148 -9.11 15.02 2.07
CA ILE A 148 -8.43 16.33 1.89
C ILE A 148 -7.25 16.18 0.94
N LEU A 149 -6.45 15.12 1.10
CA LEU A 149 -5.22 14.91 0.33
C LEU A 149 -5.49 14.44 -1.10
N ILE A 150 -6.49 13.57 -1.31
CA ILE A 150 -6.81 13.10 -2.66
C ILE A 150 -7.37 14.20 -3.54
N GLU A 151 -8.11 15.16 -2.98
CA GLU A 151 -8.51 16.36 -3.71
C GLU A 151 -7.30 17.25 -4.08
N LYS A 152 -6.26 17.25 -3.25
CA LYS A 152 -5.03 18.00 -3.51
C LYS A 152 -4.21 17.40 -4.65
N VAL A 153 -4.01 16.08 -4.67
CA VAL A 153 -3.19 15.40 -5.68
C VAL A 153 -3.95 15.02 -6.94
N GLY A 154 -5.28 14.83 -6.85
CA GLY A 154 -6.14 14.36 -7.92
C GLY A 154 -6.07 12.84 -8.13
N ALA A 155 -7.21 12.16 -8.01
CA ALA A 155 -7.31 10.70 -8.10
C ALA A 155 -6.75 10.14 -9.43
N ALA A 156 -7.05 10.80 -10.56
CA ALA A 156 -6.55 10.41 -11.87
C ALA A 156 -5.00 10.46 -11.95
N ASN A 157 -4.38 11.47 -11.31
CA ASN A 157 -2.90 11.56 -11.26
C ASN A 157 -2.32 10.41 -10.43
N VAL A 158 -2.98 9.99 -9.35
CA VAL A 158 -2.55 8.83 -8.54
C VAL A 158 -2.58 7.57 -9.40
N THR A 159 -3.70 7.32 -10.09
CA THR A 159 -3.83 6.15 -10.98
C THR A 159 -2.77 6.16 -12.08
N GLN A 160 -2.54 7.30 -12.74
CA GLN A 160 -1.53 7.43 -13.79
C GLN A 160 -0.12 7.10 -13.26
N LEU A 161 0.24 7.62 -12.09
CA LEU A 161 1.52 7.35 -11.45
C LEU A 161 1.69 5.85 -11.13
N MET A 162 0.64 5.17 -10.71
CA MET A 162 0.69 3.72 -10.48
C MET A 162 0.96 2.94 -11.77
N ARG A 163 0.36 3.35 -12.90
CA ARG A 163 0.68 2.77 -14.23
C ARG A 163 2.16 2.90 -14.58
N GLU A 164 2.78 4.04 -14.28
CA GLU A 164 4.21 4.29 -14.51
C GLU A 164 5.11 3.39 -13.65
N LEU A 165 4.61 2.90 -12.51
CA LEU A 165 5.28 1.92 -11.65
C LEU A 165 5.01 0.46 -12.06
N GLY A 166 4.20 0.22 -13.09
CA GLY A 166 3.84 -1.11 -13.57
C GLY A 166 2.63 -1.74 -12.87
N ALA A 167 1.96 -1.01 -11.97
CA ALA A 167 0.71 -1.42 -11.33
C ALA A 167 -0.47 -1.08 -12.27
N GLU A 168 -0.83 -2.02 -13.15
CA GLU A 168 -1.69 -1.76 -14.29
C GLU A 168 -3.20 -1.85 -13.98
N ASP A 169 -3.59 -2.58 -12.95
CA ASP A 169 -4.99 -2.87 -12.64
C ASP A 169 -5.53 -1.99 -11.48
N ILE A 170 -4.66 -1.39 -10.67
CA ILE A 170 -5.08 -0.49 -9.60
C ILE A 170 -5.82 0.74 -10.16
N GLN A 171 -6.95 1.08 -9.57
CA GLN A 171 -7.73 2.27 -9.94
C GLN A 171 -8.06 3.09 -8.69
N ILE A 172 -7.60 4.33 -8.67
CA ILE A 172 -7.98 5.31 -7.67
C ILE A 172 -8.89 6.32 -8.37
N LEU A 173 -10.18 6.27 -8.06
CA LEU A 173 -11.20 7.09 -8.70
C LEU A 173 -11.64 8.26 -7.83
N ARG A 174 -11.64 8.06 -6.52
CA ARG A 174 -12.29 8.96 -5.56
C ARG A 174 -11.63 8.92 -4.18
N GLY A 175 -12.04 9.84 -3.32
CA GLY A 175 -11.86 9.73 -1.88
C GLY A 175 -12.65 8.57 -1.29
N VAL A 176 -12.59 8.42 0.02
CA VAL A 176 -13.34 7.38 0.75
C VAL A 176 -14.73 7.90 1.16
N GLU A 177 -15.65 6.99 1.49
CA GLU A 177 -17.02 7.26 1.95
C GLU A 177 -17.92 8.06 0.97
N ASP A 178 -17.57 8.17 -0.29
CA ASP A 178 -18.51 8.57 -1.34
C ASP A 178 -19.44 7.40 -1.65
N LEU A 179 -20.44 7.20 -0.81
CA LEU A 179 -21.37 6.07 -0.90
C LEU A 179 -22.16 6.06 -2.20
N LYS A 180 -22.53 7.24 -2.71
CA LYS A 180 -23.24 7.34 -3.99
C LYS A 180 -22.39 6.77 -5.15
N ALA A 181 -21.12 7.13 -5.18
CA ALA A 181 -20.21 6.61 -6.19
C ALA A 181 -19.96 5.11 -5.98
N TYR A 182 -19.82 4.66 -4.72
CA TYR A 182 -19.67 3.25 -4.39
C TYR A 182 -20.86 2.41 -4.88
N ASP A 183 -22.09 2.83 -4.58
CA ASP A 183 -23.34 2.15 -5.00
C ASP A 183 -23.52 2.13 -6.53
N ALA A 184 -22.93 3.10 -7.23
CA ALA A 184 -22.86 3.14 -8.68
C ALA A 184 -21.71 2.31 -9.30
N GLY A 185 -20.96 1.55 -8.48
CA GLY A 185 -19.84 0.72 -8.93
C GLY A 185 -18.53 1.48 -9.16
N LEU A 186 -18.47 2.78 -8.82
CA LEU A 186 -17.26 3.60 -8.95
C LEU A 186 -16.37 3.42 -7.72
N SER A 187 -15.77 2.26 -7.58
CA SER A 187 -14.94 1.88 -6.43
C SER A 187 -13.44 2.03 -6.72
N ASN A 188 -12.67 2.40 -5.69
CA ASN A 188 -11.22 2.24 -5.77
C ASN A 188 -10.90 0.76 -5.71
N THR A 189 -10.13 0.27 -6.66
CA THR A 189 -9.77 -1.16 -6.77
C THR A 189 -8.27 -1.35 -6.84
N THR A 190 -7.82 -2.55 -6.47
CA THR A 190 -6.43 -2.98 -6.59
C THR A 190 -6.35 -4.49 -6.74
N THR A 191 -5.19 -5.00 -7.12
CA THR A 191 -4.82 -6.41 -7.06
C THR A 191 -3.71 -6.62 -6.04
N ALA A 192 -3.48 -7.87 -5.60
CA ALA A 192 -2.36 -8.20 -4.74
C ALA A 192 -1.02 -7.92 -5.45
N LEU A 193 -0.95 -8.22 -6.75
CA LEU A 193 0.23 -7.95 -7.59
C LEU A 193 0.56 -6.46 -7.63
N ASP A 194 -0.42 -5.60 -7.89
CA ASP A 194 -0.21 -4.16 -7.97
C ASP A 194 0.26 -3.57 -6.64
N MET A 195 -0.35 -4.00 -5.53
CA MET A 195 0.09 -3.55 -4.21
C MET A 195 1.50 -4.02 -3.87
N MET A 196 1.88 -5.23 -4.28
CA MET A 196 3.27 -5.71 -4.16
C MET A 196 4.23 -4.83 -4.96
N LEU A 197 3.91 -4.50 -6.21
CA LEU A 197 4.73 -3.63 -7.07
C LEU A 197 4.88 -2.21 -6.47
N VAL A 198 3.80 -1.66 -5.91
CA VAL A 198 3.81 -0.37 -5.20
C VAL A 198 4.74 -0.42 -3.98
N MET A 199 4.62 -1.46 -3.15
CA MET A 199 5.47 -1.62 -1.97
C MET A 199 6.93 -1.90 -2.34
N GLU A 200 7.17 -2.69 -3.39
CA GLU A 200 8.51 -2.93 -3.94
C GLU A 200 9.16 -1.63 -4.45
N ALA A 201 8.40 -0.77 -5.13
CA ALA A 201 8.91 0.51 -5.60
C ALA A 201 9.41 1.38 -4.45
N ILE A 202 8.69 1.39 -3.31
CA ILE A 202 9.12 2.06 -2.08
C ILE A 202 10.38 1.39 -1.51
N ALA A 203 10.36 0.07 -1.33
CA ALA A 203 11.45 -0.69 -0.71
C ALA A 203 12.75 -0.59 -1.51
N ARG A 204 12.67 -0.66 -2.84
CA ARG A 204 13.82 -0.51 -3.76
C ARG A 204 14.20 0.95 -4.03
N ARG A 205 13.55 1.93 -3.37
CA ARG A 205 13.82 3.37 -3.52
C ARG A 205 13.66 3.87 -4.97
N LYS A 206 12.68 3.32 -5.69
CA LYS A 206 12.36 3.73 -7.08
C LYS A 206 11.49 4.98 -7.15
N VAL A 207 10.91 5.42 -6.02
CA VAL A 207 10.05 6.60 -5.91
C VAL A 207 10.64 7.63 -4.96
N VAL A 208 10.31 8.90 -5.20
CA VAL A 208 10.82 10.02 -4.37
C VAL A 208 10.36 9.87 -2.92
N GLY A 209 11.25 10.13 -1.98
CA GLY A 209 10.92 10.08 -0.54
C GLY A 209 10.75 8.68 0.05
N SER A 210 11.16 7.62 -0.64
CA SER A 210 11.02 6.22 -0.21
C SER A 210 11.47 5.97 1.23
N GLN A 211 12.57 6.58 1.67
CA GLN A 211 13.05 6.41 3.05
C GLN A 211 12.07 6.99 4.08
N ASN A 212 11.50 8.15 3.79
CA ASN A 212 10.46 8.76 4.62
C ASN A 212 9.19 7.92 4.62
N MET A 213 8.77 7.44 3.44
CA MET A 213 7.62 6.54 3.33
C MET A 213 7.79 5.25 4.14
N MET A 214 8.95 4.60 4.07
CA MET A 214 9.25 3.41 4.88
C MET A 214 9.15 3.71 6.38
N GLN A 215 9.64 4.89 6.83
CA GLN A 215 9.51 5.29 8.22
C GLN A 215 8.04 5.46 8.61
N ILE A 216 7.25 6.23 7.83
CA ILE A 216 5.83 6.46 8.09
C ILE A 216 5.03 5.14 8.10
N LEU A 217 5.30 4.23 7.17
CA LEU A 217 4.68 2.91 7.13
C LEU A 217 5.08 2.03 8.33
N SER A 218 6.29 2.22 8.88
CA SER A 218 6.74 1.51 10.10
C SER A 218 6.11 2.07 11.38
N ASP A 219 5.60 3.30 11.35
CA ASP A 219 4.91 3.93 12.47
C ASP A 219 3.42 3.54 12.54
N GLN A 220 2.97 2.61 11.71
CA GLN A 220 1.58 2.14 11.64
C GLN A 220 1.06 1.69 13.02
N HIS A 221 -0.14 2.18 13.40
CA HIS A 221 -0.74 1.87 14.70
C HIS A 221 -1.46 0.50 14.73
N PHE A 222 -1.93 -0.02 13.60
CA PHE A 222 -2.70 -1.27 13.53
C PHE A 222 -1.77 -2.48 13.37
N ASN A 223 -1.33 -3.05 14.49
CA ASN A 223 -0.33 -4.13 14.53
C ASN A 223 -0.93 -5.53 14.80
N ASP A 224 -2.25 -5.67 14.68
CA ASP A 224 -2.97 -6.92 15.01
C ASP A 224 -2.99 -7.97 13.88
N LEU A 225 -2.45 -7.61 12.70
CA LEU A 225 -2.34 -8.49 11.53
C LEU A 225 -0.90 -8.99 11.36
N ILE A 226 -0.22 -8.63 10.25
CA ILE A 226 1.14 -9.13 9.93
C ILE A 226 2.12 -8.97 11.09
N PRO A 227 2.23 -7.81 11.77
CA PRO A 227 3.19 -7.65 12.87
C PRO A 227 2.95 -8.58 14.06
N LYS A 228 1.70 -8.98 14.29
CA LYS A 228 1.31 -9.82 15.43
C LYS A 228 2.05 -11.16 15.48
N TYR A 229 2.36 -11.72 14.33
CA TYR A 229 2.94 -13.06 14.19
C TYR A 229 4.45 -13.05 13.98
N LEU A 230 5.07 -11.88 13.97
CA LEU A 230 6.52 -11.72 13.74
C LEU A 230 7.25 -11.36 15.04
N PRO A 231 8.56 -11.67 15.14
CA PRO A 231 9.36 -11.26 16.29
C PRO A 231 9.33 -9.73 16.45
N LYS A 232 9.28 -9.24 17.70
CA LYS A 232 9.14 -7.82 18.02
C LYS A 232 10.31 -6.96 17.52
N GLU A 233 11.45 -7.58 17.28
CA GLU A 233 12.67 -6.94 16.78
C GLU A 233 12.60 -6.66 15.27
N VAL A 234 11.69 -7.31 14.56
CA VAL A 234 11.49 -7.12 13.12
C VAL A 234 10.68 -5.85 12.89
N LYS A 235 11.27 -4.88 12.22
CA LYS A 235 10.57 -3.67 11.79
C LYS A 235 9.74 -3.97 10.56
N ILE A 236 8.46 -3.62 10.59
CA ILE A 236 7.52 -3.88 9.53
C ILE A 236 6.93 -2.56 9.06
N ALA A 237 7.19 -2.24 7.80
CA ALA A 237 6.53 -1.14 7.10
C ALA A 237 5.29 -1.71 6.39
N HIS A 238 4.11 -1.30 6.81
CA HIS A 238 2.86 -1.87 6.29
C HIS A 238 1.71 -0.86 6.24
N LYS A 239 0.66 -1.22 5.50
CA LYS A 239 -0.63 -0.53 5.48
C LYS A 239 -1.76 -1.55 5.49
N THR A 240 -2.67 -1.39 6.41
CA THR A 240 -3.93 -2.15 6.52
C THR A 240 -5.10 -1.29 6.06
#